data_1571c84cfc2a600b5c577871ee5b8905
#
_entry.id   1571c84cfc2a600b5c577871ee5b8905
#
_cell.length_a   1.000
_cell.length_b   1.000
_cell.length_c   1.000
_cell.angle_alpha   90.00
_cell.angle_beta   90.00
_cell.angle_gamma   90.00
#
_symmetry.space_group_name_H-M   'P 1'
#
loop_
_entity.id
_entity.type
_entity.pdbx_description
1 polymer ?
#
loop_
_entity_poly.entity_id
_entity_poly.type
_entity_poly.pdbx_seq_one_letter_code
_entity_poly.pdbx_strand_id
1 'polypeptide(L)'
;MSISMIGIDHNMAPVDIRAKFAFTKKNAGEAMEKIKNQNGIYGCVILSTCNRLEVWASVDDEVDVCLYDCLCRIKGITEDSYRKYFVERKDQEAVEHLFYLTSGLKSQIIGEDQILTQVKDALNLARENFATDGVLEVLFRMAATAGKRIKTEVPFSHGNPSVIHQAIGFLSEKGYSLRDKTCMVIGNGEMGKVAAQALQEAGADVTVTIRQYRSGVVNIPLGCKRINYGDRMEYVPQCDLVVSATASPNFTLKEELFQGIRTKDDLILIDLAVPRDIEPSVGKIQGVTLYDMDSFRIEEVPAELQENLEAAGAIVREQMDEFFQWLDGRDLIPRIQDIKDEAVNDLNLRIAKILKKTPMEEDDRQNLVHAVDTAAGKVVNKLIFGLRDSLNQEIFLECVAGLEKIYEE
;
A
#
# COMPACT_ATOMS: atom_id res chain seq x y z
N MET A 1 -17.83 10.25 -6.94
CA MET A 1 -16.47 10.15 -6.35
C MET A 1 -15.89 8.81 -6.70
N SER A 2 -14.73 8.77 -7.36
CA SER A 2 -14.04 7.57 -7.82
C SER A 2 -12.72 7.33 -7.07
N ILE A 3 -12.23 6.10 -7.18
CA ILE A 3 -10.93 5.70 -6.62
C ILE A 3 -9.94 5.62 -7.79
N SER A 4 -8.85 6.34 -7.69
CA SER A 4 -7.78 6.32 -8.70
C SER A 4 -6.46 5.90 -8.08
N MET A 5 -5.71 5.09 -8.82
CA MET A 5 -4.38 4.65 -8.43
C MET A 5 -3.42 4.77 -9.62
N ILE A 6 -2.22 5.27 -9.34
CA ILE A 6 -1.09 5.16 -10.27
C ILE A 6 0.06 4.45 -9.58
N GLY A 7 0.70 3.53 -10.26
CA GLY A 7 1.80 2.75 -9.69
C GLY A 7 2.87 2.35 -10.67
N ILE A 8 4.04 2.11 -10.13
CA ILE A 8 5.20 1.53 -10.79
C ILE A 8 5.75 0.42 -9.89
N ASP A 9 6.01 -0.75 -10.46
CA ASP A 9 6.54 -1.88 -9.70
C ASP A 9 7.73 -2.56 -10.40
N HIS A 10 8.25 -3.60 -9.76
CA HIS A 10 9.41 -4.36 -10.25
C HIS A 10 9.19 -5.07 -11.59
N ASN A 11 7.93 -5.33 -12.00
CA ASN A 11 7.63 -5.91 -13.31
C ASN A 11 7.65 -4.86 -14.43
N MET A 12 7.35 -3.61 -14.07
CA MET A 12 7.19 -2.51 -15.02
C MET A 12 8.50 -1.78 -15.28
N ALA A 13 9.37 -1.66 -14.28
CA ALA A 13 10.59 -0.86 -14.37
C ALA A 13 11.75 -1.41 -13.57
N PRO A 14 12.99 -1.26 -14.09
CA PRO A 14 14.20 -1.59 -13.36
C PRO A 14 14.34 -0.70 -12.11
N VAL A 15 15.15 -1.16 -11.15
CA VAL A 15 15.32 -0.51 -9.85
C VAL A 15 15.76 0.96 -9.96
N ASP A 16 16.58 1.31 -10.93
CA ASP A 16 17.08 2.70 -11.13
C ASP A 16 15.95 3.68 -11.49
N ILE A 17 14.95 3.22 -12.23
CA ILE A 17 13.76 4.02 -12.55
C ILE A 17 12.86 4.11 -11.32
N ARG A 18 12.60 3.00 -10.63
CA ARG A 18 11.77 2.98 -9.40
C ARG A 18 12.36 3.88 -8.31
N ALA A 19 13.69 3.89 -8.16
CA ALA A 19 14.40 4.71 -7.17
C ALA A 19 14.18 6.23 -7.36
N LYS A 20 13.99 6.71 -8.60
CA LYS A 20 13.71 8.14 -8.87
C LYS A 20 12.38 8.58 -8.25
N PHE A 21 11.42 7.68 -8.14
CA PHE A 21 10.08 7.95 -7.63
C PHE A 21 9.88 7.52 -6.17
N ALA A 22 10.75 6.70 -5.61
CA ALA A 22 10.65 6.21 -4.23
C ALA A 22 10.60 7.35 -3.20
N PHE A 23 9.86 7.13 -2.10
CA PHE A 23 9.73 8.07 -0.99
C PHE A 23 10.30 7.49 0.30
N THR A 24 10.96 8.32 1.09
CA THR A 24 11.15 8.05 2.52
C THR A 24 9.85 8.32 3.27
N LYS A 25 9.68 7.77 4.49
CA LYS A 25 8.47 8.02 5.31
C LYS A 25 8.16 9.51 5.45
N LYS A 26 9.17 10.33 5.76
CA LYS A 26 9.00 11.78 5.91
C LYS A 26 8.50 12.43 4.62
N ASN A 27 9.17 12.17 3.51
CA ASN A 27 8.83 12.79 2.23
C ASN A 27 7.48 12.27 1.68
N ALA A 28 7.07 11.05 2.03
CA ALA A 28 5.76 10.51 1.66
C ALA A 28 4.62 11.27 2.35
N GLY A 29 4.76 11.58 3.65
CA GLY A 29 3.79 12.39 4.38
C GLY A 29 3.58 13.77 3.76
N GLU A 30 4.67 14.50 3.51
CA GLU A 30 4.63 15.82 2.86
C GLU A 30 4.05 15.74 1.43
N ALA A 31 4.32 14.66 0.70
CA ALA A 31 3.80 14.44 -0.65
C ALA A 31 2.29 14.19 -0.63
N MET A 32 1.80 13.34 0.29
CA MET A 32 0.37 13.05 0.43
C MET A 32 -0.43 14.31 0.74
N GLU A 33 0.05 15.17 1.64
CA GLU A 33 -0.58 16.46 1.95
C GLU A 33 -0.65 17.35 0.70
N LYS A 34 0.45 17.46 -0.05
CA LYS A 34 0.49 18.27 -1.29
C LYS A 34 -0.43 17.74 -2.38
N ILE A 35 -0.60 16.41 -2.51
CA ILE A 35 -1.51 15.80 -3.47
C ILE A 35 -2.94 16.06 -3.06
N LYS A 36 -3.30 15.78 -1.78
CA LYS A 36 -4.65 15.99 -1.27
C LYS A 36 -5.13 17.43 -1.43
N ASN A 37 -4.24 18.41 -1.27
CA ASN A 37 -4.57 19.83 -1.41
C ASN A 37 -4.78 20.29 -2.87
N GLN A 38 -4.74 19.39 -3.85
CA GLN A 38 -5.08 19.72 -5.24
C GLN A 38 -6.59 19.62 -5.46
N ASN A 39 -7.08 20.43 -6.38
CA ASN A 39 -8.50 20.45 -6.73
C ASN A 39 -8.96 19.07 -7.22
N GLY A 40 -10.11 18.63 -6.74
CA GLY A 40 -10.71 17.34 -7.09
C GLY A 40 -10.10 16.13 -6.36
N ILE A 41 -9.24 16.30 -5.35
CA ILE A 41 -8.70 15.19 -4.53
C ILE A 41 -9.20 15.32 -3.09
N TYR A 42 -9.91 14.30 -2.62
CA TYR A 42 -10.46 14.24 -1.26
C TYR A 42 -9.53 13.53 -0.27
N GLY A 43 -8.79 12.54 -0.74
CA GLY A 43 -7.83 11.78 0.06
C GLY A 43 -6.67 11.24 -0.77
N CYS A 44 -5.52 10.98 -0.11
CA CYS A 44 -4.33 10.42 -0.73
C CYS A 44 -3.63 9.46 0.22
N VAL A 45 -3.20 8.31 -0.30
CA VAL A 45 -2.31 7.36 0.39
C VAL A 45 -1.15 7.02 -0.55
N ILE A 46 0.08 7.05 -0.07
CA ILE A 46 1.28 6.64 -0.81
C ILE A 46 1.85 5.38 -0.18
N LEU A 47 1.88 4.31 -0.96
CA LEU A 47 2.58 3.07 -0.64
C LEU A 47 3.93 3.07 -1.37
N SER A 48 5.03 3.24 -0.64
CA SER A 48 6.39 3.22 -1.19
C SER A 48 7.22 2.15 -0.49
N THR A 49 7.60 1.12 -1.23
CA THR A 49 8.39 -0.03 -0.77
C THR A 49 9.63 -0.21 -1.65
N CYS A 50 10.44 -1.24 -1.39
CA CYS A 50 11.56 -1.58 -2.25
C CYS A 50 11.12 -2.03 -3.67
N ASN A 51 9.93 -2.65 -3.80
CA ASN A 51 9.46 -3.25 -5.04
C ASN A 51 8.45 -2.41 -5.80
N ARG A 52 7.83 -1.39 -5.16
CA ARG A 52 6.79 -0.58 -5.78
C ARG A 52 6.65 0.81 -5.17
N LEU A 53 6.16 1.70 -5.99
CA LEU A 53 5.52 2.94 -5.55
C LEU A 53 4.10 2.97 -6.09
N GLU A 54 3.13 3.25 -5.23
CA GLU A 54 1.74 3.45 -5.62
C GLU A 54 1.20 4.71 -4.95
N VAL A 55 0.53 5.56 -5.71
CA VAL A 55 -0.21 6.73 -5.24
C VAL A 55 -1.68 6.45 -5.43
N TRP A 56 -2.41 6.46 -4.35
CA TRP A 56 -3.85 6.21 -4.27
C TRP A 56 -4.58 7.50 -3.94
N ALA A 57 -5.66 7.78 -4.62
CA ALA A 57 -6.48 8.95 -4.35
C ALA A 57 -7.97 8.62 -4.49
N SER A 58 -8.79 9.25 -3.64
CA SER A 58 -10.21 9.45 -3.87
C SER A 58 -10.38 10.78 -4.58
N VAL A 59 -11.04 10.76 -5.73
CA VAL A 59 -11.12 11.90 -6.64
C VAL A 59 -12.56 12.25 -6.98
N ASP A 60 -12.78 13.50 -7.33
CA ASP A 60 -14.04 14.00 -7.83
C ASP A 60 -14.24 13.51 -9.29
N ASP A 61 -15.45 13.00 -9.60
CA ASP A 61 -15.75 12.51 -10.95
C ASP A 61 -15.88 13.65 -11.98
N GLU A 62 -16.11 14.87 -11.51
CA GLU A 62 -16.25 16.05 -12.37
C GLU A 62 -14.92 16.75 -12.67
N VAL A 63 -13.83 16.34 -12.00
CA VAL A 63 -12.51 16.97 -12.13
C VAL A 63 -11.53 15.98 -12.78
N ASP A 64 -10.91 16.40 -13.88
CA ASP A 64 -9.86 15.60 -14.52
C ASP A 64 -8.56 15.68 -13.70
N VAL A 65 -8.29 14.63 -12.93
CA VAL A 65 -7.10 14.51 -12.07
C VAL A 65 -6.11 13.55 -12.68
N CYS A 66 -4.92 14.04 -13.03
CA CYS A 66 -3.80 13.21 -13.47
C CYS A 66 -2.81 12.99 -12.30
N LEU A 67 -2.87 11.83 -11.66
CA LEU A 67 -1.98 11.48 -10.53
C LEU A 67 -0.50 11.40 -10.96
N TYR A 68 -0.22 11.02 -12.22
CA TYR A 68 1.15 11.01 -12.74
C TYR A 68 1.76 12.42 -12.74
N ASP A 69 1.01 13.40 -13.23
CA ASP A 69 1.48 14.79 -13.29
C ASP A 69 1.65 15.37 -11.87
N CYS A 70 0.77 14.99 -10.94
CA CYS A 70 0.91 15.35 -9.53
C CYS A 70 2.20 14.79 -8.94
N LEU A 71 2.49 13.51 -9.18
CA LEU A 71 3.69 12.82 -8.72
C LEU A 71 4.95 13.45 -9.34
N CYS A 72 4.97 13.68 -10.65
CA CYS A 72 6.10 14.29 -11.37
C CYS A 72 6.41 15.69 -10.83
N ARG A 73 5.38 16.51 -10.58
CA ARG A 73 5.53 17.85 -10.01
C ARG A 73 6.19 17.81 -8.62
N ILE A 74 5.79 16.86 -7.78
CA ILE A 74 6.38 16.70 -6.43
C ILE A 74 7.83 16.24 -6.51
N LYS A 75 8.15 15.35 -7.46
CA LYS A 75 9.51 14.84 -7.67
C LYS A 75 10.41 15.78 -8.45
N GLY A 76 9.88 16.87 -9.01
CA GLY A 76 10.64 17.77 -9.88
C GLY A 76 11.06 17.11 -11.20
N ILE A 77 10.28 16.13 -11.68
CA ILE A 77 10.52 15.40 -12.92
C ILE A 77 9.70 16.07 -14.02
N THR A 78 10.38 16.55 -15.05
CA THR A 78 9.75 17.22 -16.19
C THR A 78 9.68 16.34 -17.45
N GLU A 79 10.37 15.19 -17.42
CA GLU A 79 10.43 14.27 -18.55
C GLU A 79 9.21 13.33 -18.55
N ASP A 80 8.44 13.32 -19.63
CA ASP A 80 7.31 12.39 -19.83
C ASP A 80 7.76 10.97 -20.22
N SER A 81 9.05 10.76 -20.43
CA SER A 81 9.65 9.48 -20.82
C SER A 81 9.42 8.33 -19.82
N TYR A 82 9.07 8.65 -18.57
CA TYR A 82 8.82 7.67 -17.53
C TYR A 82 7.36 7.19 -17.46
N ARG A 83 6.39 7.88 -18.09
CA ARG A 83 4.96 7.51 -18.06
C ARG A 83 4.72 6.06 -18.49
N LYS A 84 5.47 5.56 -19.45
CA LYS A 84 5.40 4.19 -19.96
C LYS A 84 5.67 3.08 -18.92
N TYR A 85 6.28 3.42 -17.80
CA TYR A 85 6.55 2.51 -16.69
C TYR A 85 5.46 2.50 -15.62
N PHE A 86 4.46 3.37 -15.76
CA PHE A 86 3.37 3.49 -14.81
C PHE A 86 2.10 2.85 -15.34
N VAL A 87 1.35 2.25 -14.42
CA VAL A 87 0.01 1.74 -14.65
C VAL A 87 -0.97 2.57 -13.87
N GLU A 88 -2.02 3.03 -14.54
CA GLU A 88 -3.17 3.69 -13.92
C GLU A 88 -4.31 2.67 -13.76
N ARG A 89 -4.99 2.70 -12.63
CA ARG A 89 -6.20 1.90 -12.35
C ARG A 89 -7.24 2.79 -11.71
N LYS A 90 -8.52 2.53 -12.04
CA LYS A 90 -9.65 3.27 -11.49
C LYS A 90 -10.67 2.29 -10.91
N ASP A 91 -11.40 2.74 -9.91
CA ASP A 91 -12.55 2.10 -9.30
C ASP A 91 -12.35 0.59 -9.06
N GLN A 92 -13.11 -0.26 -9.72
CA GLN A 92 -13.05 -1.70 -9.52
C GLN A 92 -11.64 -2.28 -9.73
N GLU A 93 -10.92 -1.83 -10.77
CA GLU A 93 -9.56 -2.31 -11.03
C GLU A 93 -8.56 -1.89 -9.94
N ALA A 94 -8.73 -0.66 -9.41
CA ALA A 94 -7.92 -0.16 -8.31
C ALA A 94 -8.21 -0.94 -7.03
N VAL A 95 -9.48 -1.11 -6.68
CA VAL A 95 -9.93 -1.87 -5.51
C VAL A 95 -9.39 -3.30 -5.57
N GLU A 96 -9.64 -4.01 -6.69
CA GLU A 96 -9.13 -5.37 -6.91
C GLU A 96 -7.62 -5.45 -6.74
N HIS A 97 -6.90 -4.49 -7.32
CA HIS A 97 -5.45 -4.44 -7.19
C HIS A 97 -5.00 -4.35 -5.74
N LEU A 98 -5.62 -3.50 -4.90
CA LEU A 98 -5.25 -3.34 -3.50
C LEU A 98 -5.50 -4.61 -2.68
N PHE A 99 -6.65 -5.27 -2.89
CA PHE A 99 -6.98 -6.49 -2.17
C PHE A 99 -5.99 -7.62 -2.51
N TYR A 100 -5.70 -7.85 -3.79
CA TYR A 100 -4.70 -8.83 -4.22
C TYR A 100 -3.29 -8.48 -3.75
N LEU A 101 -2.94 -7.19 -3.76
CA LEU A 101 -1.65 -6.71 -3.28
C LEU A 101 -1.48 -6.98 -1.78
N THR A 102 -2.46 -6.56 -0.98
CA THR A 102 -2.42 -6.67 0.48
C THR A 102 -2.41 -8.12 0.95
N SER A 103 -2.96 -9.01 0.14
CA SER A 103 -2.93 -10.46 0.34
C SER A 103 -1.59 -11.11 -0.02
N GLY A 104 -0.62 -10.33 -0.52
CA GLY A 104 0.67 -10.84 -0.98
C GLY A 104 0.62 -11.58 -2.33
N LEU A 105 -0.53 -11.62 -3.01
CA LEU A 105 -0.71 -12.35 -4.26
C LEU A 105 -0.12 -11.61 -5.48
N LYS A 106 0.17 -10.32 -5.34
CA LYS A 106 0.88 -9.47 -6.33
C LYS A 106 2.26 -9.03 -5.87
N SER A 107 2.82 -9.69 -4.87
CA SER A 107 4.20 -9.48 -4.42
C SER A 107 5.18 -10.31 -5.25
N GLN A 108 6.44 -9.90 -5.28
CA GLN A 108 7.50 -10.66 -5.94
C GLN A 108 7.64 -12.07 -5.32
N ILE A 109 7.33 -12.16 -4.04
CA ILE A 109 7.20 -13.42 -3.29
C ILE A 109 5.74 -13.57 -2.90
N ILE A 110 5.07 -14.60 -3.43
CA ILE A 110 3.66 -14.86 -3.17
C ILE A 110 3.46 -15.20 -1.69
N GLY A 111 2.52 -14.49 -1.04
CA GLY A 111 2.22 -14.69 0.39
C GLY A 111 3.20 -14.00 1.34
N GLU A 112 4.01 -13.05 0.87
CA GLU A 112 4.93 -12.29 1.71
C GLU A 112 4.18 -11.44 2.75
N ASP A 113 4.55 -11.61 4.02
CA ASP A 113 3.90 -10.90 5.15
C ASP A 113 4.19 -9.39 5.20
N GLN A 114 5.29 -8.96 4.58
CA GLN A 114 5.76 -7.58 4.68
C GLN A 114 4.79 -6.60 4.02
N ILE A 115 4.17 -6.97 2.89
CA ILE A 115 3.27 -6.08 2.16
C ILE A 115 2.04 -5.68 2.99
N LEU A 116 1.46 -6.61 3.75
CA LEU A 116 0.34 -6.32 4.65
C LEU A 116 0.71 -5.26 5.70
N THR A 117 1.91 -5.36 6.26
CA THR A 117 2.43 -4.38 7.23
C THR A 117 2.68 -3.03 6.54
N GLN A 118 3.26 -3.04 5.34
CA GLN A 118 3.54 -1.82 4.57
C GLN A 118 2.27 -1.08 4.17
N VAL A 119 1.20 -1.78 3.77
CA VAL A 119 -0.11 -1.19 3.46
C VAL A 119 -0.74 -0.53 4.70
N LYS A 120 -0.65 -1.18 5.87
CA LYS A 120 -1.11 -0.59 7.14
C LYS A 120 -0.29 0.64 7.54
N ASP A 121 1.02 0.57 7.38
CA ASP A 121 1.92 1.69 7.69
C ASP A 121 1.66 2.88 6.76
N ALA A 122 1.36 2.62 5.47
CA ALA A 122 1.00 3.66 4.51
C ALA A 122 -0.29 4.38 4.91
N LEU A 123 -1.34 3.62 5.30
CA LEU A 123 -2.58 4.19 5.81
C LEU A 123 -2.36 4.99 7.10
N ASN A 124 -1.59 4.44 8.05
CA ASN A 124 -1.28 5.15 9.30
C ASN A 124 -0.53 6.46 9.05
N LEU A 125 0.44 6.45 8.13
CA LEU A 125 1.16 7.65 7.73
C LEU A 125 0.21 8.69 7.08
N ALA A 126 -0.75 8.25 6.27
CA ALA A 126 -1.76 9.13 5.70
C ALA A 126 -2.68 9.75 6.77
N ARG A 127 -3.06 8.98 7.79
CA ARG A 127 -3.81 9.48 8.97
C ARG A 127 -3.03 10.53 9.74
N GLU A 128 -1.76 10.24 10.05
CA GLU A 128 -0.87 11.16 10.78
C GLU A 128 -0.68 12.50 10.07
N ASN A 129 -0.77 12.50 8.73
CA ASN A 129 -0.66 13.70 7.90
C ASN A 129 -2.02 14.25 7.44
N PHE A 130 -3.14 13.78 8.00
CA PHE A 130 -4.50 14.20 7.63
C PHE A 130 -4.77 14.10 6.12
N ALA A 131 -4.10 13.19 5.44
CA ALA A 131 -4.16 13.03 4.00
C ALA A 131 -5.25 12.06 3.53
N THR A 132 -5.67 11.09 4.35
CA THR A 132 -6.73 10.13 4.00
C THR A 132 -8.13 10.74 4.12
N ASP A 133 -9.11 10.10 3.47
CA ASP A 133 -10.55 10.36 3.59
C ASP A 133 -11.30 9.09 4.00
N GLY A 134 -12.62 9.19 4.14
CA GLY A 134 -13.46 8.07 4.57
C GLY A 134 -13.45 6.87 3.62
N VAL A 135 -13.25 7.08 2.30
CA VAL A 135 -13.26 5.99 1.31
C VAL A 135 -11.94 5.24 1.35
N LEU A 136 -10.81 5.93 1.24
CA LEU A 136 -9.50 5.29 1.33
C LEU A 136 -9.28 4.63 2.69
N GLU A 137 -9.79 5.25 3.77
CA GLU A 137 -9.75 4.69 5.11
C GLU A 137 -10.40 3.30 5.18
N VAL A 138 -11.62 3.16 4.68
CA VAL A 138 -12.35 1.89 4.68
C VAL A 138 -11.73 0.90 3.72
N LEU A 139 -11.37 1.35 2.50
CA LEU A 139 -10.74 0.52 1.48
C LEU A 139 -9.46 -0.17 2.01
N PHE A 140 -8.53 0.62 2.52
CA PHE A 140 -7.26 0.10 3.02
C PHE A 140 -7.43 -0.79 4.26
N ARG A 141 -8.38 -0.46 5.13
CA ARG A 141 -8.70 -1.25 6.32
C ARG A 141 -9.30 -2.60 5.94
N MET A 142 -10.23 -2.64 4.98
CA MET A 142 -10.86 -3.88 4.52
C MET A 142 -9.85 -4.75 3.75
N ALA A 143 -9.03 -4.16 2.89
CA ALA A 143 -7.94 -4.87 2.23
C ALA A 143 -6.95 -5.49 3.24
N ALA A 144 -6.60 -4.74 4.32
CA ALA A 144 -5.77 -5.28 5.39
C ALA A 144 -6.46 -6.41 6.19
N THR A 145 -7.78 -6.37 6.32
CA THR A 145 -8.57 -7.44 6.95
C THR A 145 -8.58 -8.70 6.08
N ALA A 146 -8.80 -8.55 4.78
CA ALA A 146 -8.71 -9.65 3.80
C ALA A 146 -7.33 -10.31 3.83
N GLY A 147 -6.26 -9.52 3.80
CA GLY A 147 -4.89 -10.05 3.87
C GLY A 147 -4.62 -10.83 5.16
N LYS A 148 -5.13 -10.38 6.31
CA LYS A 148 -5.04 -11.14 7.58
C LYS A 148 -5.82 -12.44 7.53
N ARG A 149 -7.04 -12.41 6.99
CA ARG A 149 -7.91 -13.57 6.87
C ARG A 149 -7.27 -14.63 5.97
N ILE A 150 -6.75 -14.23 4.81
CA ILE A 150 -6.03 -15.11 3.89
C ILE A 150 -4.82 -15.75 4.57
N LYS A 151 -4.03 -14.96 5.31
CA LYS A 151 -2.88 -15.50 6.06
C LYS A 151 -3.28 -16.55 7.10
N THR A 152 -4.48 -16.46 7.68
CA THR A 152 -4.96 -17.38 8.72
C THR A 152 -5.62 -18.62 8.12
N GLU A 153 -6.39 -18.46 7.05
CA GLU A 153 -7.25 -19.50 6.48
C GLU A 153 -6.58 -20.26 5.32
N VAL A 154 -5.65 -19.62 4.58
CA VAL A 154 -4.95 -20.23 3.44
C VAL A 154 -3.51 -20.56 3.83
N PRO A 155 -3.13 -21.83 3.89
CA PRO A 155 -1.78 -22.22 4.23
C PRO A 155 -0.84 -21.99 3.02
N PHE A 156 -0.44 -20.73 2.79
CA PHE A 156 0.76 -20.51 2.00
C PHE A 156 1.91 -21.11 2.81
N SER A 157 2.50 -22.21 2.30
CA SER A 157 3.52 -22.97 3.01
C SER A 157 4.54 -22.04 3.68
N HIS A 158 4.90 -22.33 4.93
CA HIS A 158 5.84 -21.59 5.79
C HIS A 158 7.27 -21.56 5.24
N GLY A 159 7.44 -21.38 3.96
CA GLY A 159 8.69 -21.47 3.24
C GLY A 159 8.78 -20.59 1.99
N ASN A 160 7.94 -19.55 1.87
CA ASN A 160 8.20 -18.57 0.81
C ASN A 160 9.49 -17.80 1.15
N PRO A 161 10.60 -18.10 0.46
CA PRO A 161 11.88 -17.51 0.79
C PRO A 161 11.82 -16.00 0.56
N SER A 162 12.27 -15.21 1.53
CA SER A 162 12.54 -13.78 1.30
C SER A 162 13.52 -13.61 0.13
N VAL A 163 13.63 -12.42 -0.44
CA VAL A 163 14.57 -12.16 -1.57
C VAL A 163 15.97 -12.69 -1.29
N ILE A 164 16.43 -12.63 -0.03
CA ILE A 164 17.75 -13.18 0.33
C ILE A 164 17.79 -14.73 0.24
N HIS A 165 16.70 -15.43 0.57
CA HIS A 165 16.65 -16.89 0.40
C HIS A 165 16.65 -17.28 -1.08
N GLN A 166 15.97 -16.49 -1.92
CA GLN A 166 16.02 -16.66 -3.39
C GLN A 166 17.44 -16.43 -3.91
N ALA A 167 18.12 -15.38 -3.40
CA ALA A 167 19.51 -15.12 -3.74
C ALA A 167 20.44 -16.27 -3.32
N ILE A 168 20.24 -16.83 -2.13
CA ILE A 168 21.01 -17.99 -1.64
C ILE A 168 20.76 -19.23 -2.53
N GLY A 169 19.49 -19.49 -2.89
CA GLY A 169 19.12 -20.58 -3.82
C GLY A 169 19.80 -20.41 -5.18
N PHE A 170 19.68 -19.23 -5.78
CA PHE A 170 20.30 -18.88 -7.05
C PHE A 170 21.84 -19.06 -7.03
N LEU A 171 22.51 -18.65 -5.95
CA LEU A 171 23.94 -18.86 -5.79
C LEU A 171 24.26 -20.36 -5.68
N SER A 172 23.45 -21.12 -4.95
CA SER A 172 23.61 -22.58 -4.82
C SER A 172 23.44 -23.32 -6.15
N GLU A 173 22.46 -22.92 -6.96
CA GLU A 173 22.26 -23.44 -8.33
C GLU A 173 23.46 -23.20 -9.24
N LYS A 174 24.15 -22.06 -9.03
CA LYS A 174 25.43 -21.76 -9.70
C LYS A 174 26.65 -22.46 -9.10
N GLY A 175 26.42 -23.34 -8.13
CA GLY A 175 27.49 -24.10 -7.48
C GLY A 175 28.25 -23.34 -6.40
N TYR A 176 27.74 -22.17 -5.95
CA TYR A 176 28.36 -21.36 -4.90
C TYR A 176 27.84 -21.79 -3.53
N SER A 177 28.69 -22.34 -2.67
CA SER A 177 28.33 -22.69 -1.29
C SER A 177 28.68 -21.57 -0.33
N LEU A 178 27.73 -21.23 0.55
CA LEU A 178 27.95 -20.25 1.61
C LEU A 178 28.56 -20.82 2.88
N ARG A 179 28.71 -22.15 3.00
CA ARG A 179 29.30 -22.79 4.17
C ARG A 179 30.74 -22.30 4.39
N ASP A 180 31.01 -21.86 5.59
CA ASP A 180 32.29 -21.32 6.03
C ASP A 180 32.76 -20.05 5.28
N LYS A 181 31.86 -19.39 4.53
CA LYS A 181 32.14 -18.13 3.86
C LYS A 181 31.99 -16.96 4.80
N THR A 182 32.88 -15.98 4.66
CA THR A 182 32.81 -14.71 5.39
C THR A 182 31.83 -13.76 4.69
N CYS A 183 30.74 -13.46 5.36
CA CYS A 183 29.68 -12.60 4.84
C CYS A 183 29.52 -11.34 5.65
N MET A 184 29.28 -10.20 4.98
CA MET A 184 28.94 -8.94 5.65
C MET A 184 27.55 -8.49 5.23
N VAL A 185 26.74 -8.05 6.19
CA VAL A 185 25.46 -7.39 5.94
C VAL A 185 25.57 -5.92 6.32
N ILE A 186 25.37 -5.04 5.35
CA ILE A 186 25.35 -3.60 5.56
C ILE A 186 23.91 -3.18 5.84
N GLY A 187 23.65 -2.78 7.09
CA GLY A 187 22.33 -2.39 7.58
C GLY A 187 21.75 -3.41 8.57
N ASN A 188 21.16 -2.91 9.66
CA ASN A 188 20.54 -3.68 10.74
C ASN A 188 19.03 -3.39 10.88
N GLY A 189 18.39 -2.92 9.80
CA GLY A 189 16.95 -2.82 9.66
C GLY A 189 16.30 -4.22 9.51
N GLU A 190 15.00 -4.28 9.32
CA GLU A 190 14.26 -5.56 9.20
C GLU A 190 14.83 -6.45 8.08
N MET A 191 15.04 -5.90 6.87
CA MET A 191 15.62 -6.66 5.74
C MET A 191 17.05 -7.13 6.04
N GLY A 192 17.87 -6.29 6.68
CA GLY A 192 19.24 -6.66 7.06
C GLY A 192 19.29 -7.78 8.10
N LYS A 193 18.36 -7.81 9.07
CA LYS A 193 18.24 -8.90 10.03
C LYS A 193 17.84 -10.22 9.37
N VAL A 194 16.85 -10.18 8.47
CA VAL A 194 16.42 -11.35 7.69
C VAL A 194 17.57 -11.85 6.83
N ALA A 195 18.33 -10.97 6.18
CA ALA A 195 19.49 -11.34 5.38
C ALA A 195 20.58 -11.98 6.23
N ALA A 196 20.89 -11.40 7.38
CA ALA A 196 21.91 -11.94 8.29
C ALA A 196 21.54 -13.33 8.82
N GLN A 197 20.27 -13.53 9.20
CA GLN A 197 19.77 -14.81 9.67
C GLN A 197 19.83 -15.89 8.58
N ALA A 198 19.36 -15.58 7.37
CA ALA A 198 19.35 -16.53 6.25
C ALA A 198 20.76 -16.95 5.85
N LEU A 199 21.73 -16.03 5.83
CA LEU A 199 23.13 -16.33 5.56
C LEU A 199 23.75 -17.23 6.64
N GLN A 200 23.41 -16.98 7.90
CA GLN A 200 23.86 -17.79 9.04
C GLN A 200 23.28 -19.22 8.96
N GLU A 201 21.99 -19.35 8.65
CA GLU A 201 21.33 -20.65 8.46
C GLU A 201 21.95 -21.43 7.30
N ALA A 202 22.47 -20.74 6.26
CA ALA A 202 23.22 -21.32 5.16
C ALA A 202 24.67 -21.69 5.54
N GLY A 203 25.08 -21.46 6.78
CA GLY A 203 26.39 -21.84 7.32
C GLY A 203 27.50 -20.82 7.13
N ALA A 204 27.18 -19.56 6.83
CA ALA A 204 28.15 -18.47 6.71
C ALA A 204 28.56 -17.88 8.06
N ASP A 205 29.79 -17.32 8.13
CA ASP A 205 30.24 -16.47 9.22
C ASP A 205 29.80 -15.01 8.93
N VAL A 206 28.76 -14.56 9.65
CA VAL A 206 28.06 -13.32 9.31
C VAL A 206 28.46 -12.18 10.25
N THR A 207 28.84 -11.05 9.66
CA THR A 207 29.10 -9.78 10.35
C THR A 207 28.11 -8.70 9.89
N VAL A 208 27.42 -8.07 10.84
CA VAL A 208 26.42 -7.00 10.54
C VAL A 208 27.00 -5.64 10.86
N THR A 209 26.85 -4.68 9.97
CA THR A 209 27.25 -3.30 10.25
C THR A 209 26.16 -2.57 11.04
N ILE A 210 26.58 -1.78 12.01
CA ILE A 210 25.68 -0.94 12.81
C ILE A 210 26.14 0.52 12.74
N ARG A 211 25.18 1.45 12.68
CA ARG A 211 25.45 2.86 12.95
C ARG A 211 25.32 3.08 14.45
N GLN A 212 26.26 3.79 15.06
CA GLN A 212 26.15 4.20 16.46
C GLN A 212 25.01 5.21 16.58
N TYR A 213 23.84 4.78 17.06
CA TYR A 213 22.79 5.67 17.51
C TYR A 213 22.87 5.83 19.04
N ARG A 214 22.48 7.00 19.53
CA ARG A 214 22.51 7.38 20.97
C ARG A 214 21.67 6.49 21.91
N SER A 215 20.84 5.60 21.39
CA SER A 215 19.94 4.74 22.17
C SER A 215 20.56 3.44 22.73
N GLY A 216 21.79 3.12 22.39
CA GLY A 216 22.56 2.04 23.06
C GLY A 216 22.11 0.59 22.84
N VAL A 217 20.89 0.32 22.39
CA VAL A 217 20.39 -1.04 22.16
C VAL A 217 20.49 -1.38 20.68
N VAL A 218 21.39 -2.32 20.36
CA VAL A 218 21.56 -2.85 19.00
C VAL A 218 21.05 -4.29 18.98
N ASN A 219 19.98 -4.53 18.25
CA ASN A 219 19.43 -5.86 18.04
C ASN A 219 19.94 -6.43 16.71
N ILE A 220 20.80 -7.44 16.77
CA ILE A 220 21.28 -8.24 15.63
C ILE A 220 20.92 -9.71 15.88
N PRO A 221 20.81 -10.55 14.84
CA PRO A 221 20.55 -11.99 15.01
C PRO A 221 21.61 -12.65 15.89
N LEU A 222 21.17 -13.65 16.68
CA LEU A 222 22.05 -14.43 17.54
C LEU A 222 23.12 -15.14 16.69
N GLY A 223 24.37 -15.10 17.15
CA GLY A 223 25.48 -15.74 16.45
C GLY A 223 26.15 -14.87 15.38
N CYS A 224 25.56 -13.74 15.00
CA CYS A 224 26.21 -12.78 14.11
C CYS A 224 27.21 -11.89 14.87
N LYS A 225 28.30 -11.55 14.21
CA LYS A 225 29.27 -10.54 14.67
C LYS A 225 28.78 -9.13 14.31
N ARG A 226 29.37 -8.11 14.89
CA ARG A 226 29.05 -6.71 14.59
C ARG A 226 30.29 -5.87 14.38
N ILE A 227 30.20 -4.92 13.44
CA ILE A 227 31.21 -3.86 13.25
C ILE A 227 30.51 -2.51 13.10
N ASN A 228 31.24 -1.41 13.25
CA ASN A 228 30.71 -0.09 12.96
C ASN A 228 30.54 0.07 11.44
N TYR A 229 29.51 0.79 11.04
CA TYR A 229 29.29 1.10 9.62
C TYR A 229 30.49 1.81 8.96
N GLY A 230 31.23 2.63 9.72
CA GLY A 230 32.44 3.31 9.25
C GLY A 230 33.56 2.34 8.83
N ASP A 231 33.63 1.19 9.49
CA ASP A 231 34.70 0.21 9.33
C ASP A 231 34.42 -0.79 8.18
N ARG A 232 33.26 -0.67 7.49
CA ARG A 232 32.82 -1.63 6.47
C ARG A 232 33.84 -1.85 5.36
N MET A 233 34.52 -0.78 4.92
CA MET A 233 35.48 -0.89 3.81
C MET A 233 36.81 -1.57 4.25
N GLU A 234 37.16 -1.49 5.50
CA GLU A 234 38.30 -2.22 6.09
C GLU A 234 37.98 -3.73 6.19
N TYR A 235 36.67 -4.07 6.28
CA TYR A 235 36.22 -5.45 6.39
C TYR A 235 35.96 -6.12 5.03
N VAL A 236 35.62 -5.35 3.96
CA VAL A 236 35.35 -5.86 2.59
C VAL A 236 36.44 -6.82 2.08
N PRO A 237 37.77 -6.58 2.27
CA PRO A 237 38.82 -7.50 1.79
C PRO A 237 38.74 -8.94 2.32
N GLN A 238 38.06 -9.13 3.45
CA GLN A 238 37.90 -10.43 4.09
C GLN A 238 36.64 -11.15 3.62
N CYS A 239 35.71 -10.43 2.98
CA CYS A 239 34.41 -10.94 2.60
C CYS A 239 34.46 -11.80 1.32
N ASP A 240 33.67 -12.86 1.32
CA ASP A 240 33.30 -13.62 0.12
C ASP A 240 32.00 -13.08 -0.46
N LEU A 241 31.10 -12.59 0.39
CA LEU A 241 29.82 -12.00 0.03
C LEU A 241 29.48 -10.80 0.89
N VAL A 242 28.94 -9.74 0.27
CA VAL A 242 28.41 -8.58 0.98
C VAL A 242 26.96 -8.35 0.52
N VAL A 243 26.04 -8.25 1.49
CA VAL A 243 24.64 -7.89 1.24
C VAL A 243 24.42 -6.47 1.78
N SER A 244 23.91 -5.55 0.96
CA SER A 244 23.49 -4.23 1.43
C SER A 244 21.98 -4.14 1.47
N ALA A 245 21.45 -3.72 2.64
CA ALA A 245 20.01 -3.66 2.93
C ALA A 245 19.71 -2.48 3.86
N THR A 246 20.01 -1.25 3.40
CA THR A 246 19.78 -0.04 4.19
C THR A 246 18.62 0.80 3.65
N ALA A 247 18.08 1.70 4.44
CA ALA A 247 17.13 2.73 4.02
C ALA A 247 17.85 4.06 3.70
N SER A 248 19.13 4.01 3.34
CA SER A 248 19.90 5.20 3.02
C SER A 248 19.45 5.80 1.68
N PRO A 249 19.28 7.11 1.56
CA PRO A 249 19.05 7.75 0.27
C PRO A 249 20.32 7.85 -0.60
N ASN A 250 21.48 7.50 -0.05
CA ASN A 250 22.77 7.59 -0.73
C ASN A 250 23.44 6.22 -0.80
N PHE A 251 24.27 6.01 -1.81
CA PHE A 251 25.06 4.81 -1.96
C PHE A 251 25.91 4.55 -0.71
N THR A 252 25.87 3.32 -0.20
CA THR A 252 26.69 2.83 0.90
C THR A 252 28.02 2.30 0.40
N LEU A 253 28.06 1.76 -0.83
CA LEU A 253 29.26 1.32 -1.53
C LEU A 253 29.36 2.06 -2.87
N LYS A 254 30.45 2.77 -3.08
CA LYS A 254 30.77 3.50 -4.31
C LYS A 254 32.08 3.00 -4.89
N GLU A 255 32.26 3.12 -6.19
CA GLU A 255 33.49 2.73 -6.90
C GLU A 255 34.72 3.39 -6.28
N GLU A 256 34.63 4.67 -5.93
CA GLU A 256 35.75 5.43 -5.31
C GLU A 256 36.25 4.79 -4.00
N LEU A 257 35.37 4.13 -3.23
CA LEU A 257 35.72 3.48 -1.96
C LEU A 257 36.54 2.19 -2.15
N PHE A 258 36.53 1.60 -3.34
CA PHE A 258 37.33 0.41 -3.66
C PHE A 258 38.74 0.73 -4.17
N GLN A 259 39.06 2.00 -4.38
CA GLN A 259 40.40 2.41 -4.81
C GLN A 259 41.47 2.00 -3.78
N GLY A 260 42.42 1.20 -4.25
CA GLY A 260 43.49 0.69 -3.37
C GLY A 260 43.10 -0.49 -2.46
N ILE A 261 41.84 -0.94 -2.50
CA ILE A 261 41.39 -2.10 -1.77
C ILE A 261 41.54 -3.34 -2.65
N ARG A 262 42.26 -4.36 -2.18
CA ARG A 262 42.32 -5.65 -2.81
C ARG A 262 41.21 -6.54 -2.21
N THR A 263 40.17 -6.77 -2.99
CA THR A 263 39.10 -7.73 -2.64
C THR A 263 39.58 -9.17 -2.83
N LYS A 264 38.83 -10.14 -2.29
CA LYS A 264 38.98 -11.53 -2.72
C LYS A 264 38.66 -11.65 -4.21
N ASP A 265 39.30 -12.58 -4.88
CA ASP A 265 38.88 -12.97 -6.23
C ASP A 265 37.46 -13.57 -6.11
N ASP A 266 36.52 -13.12 -6.95
CA ASP A 266 35.10 -13.53 -6.92
C ASP A 266 34.26 -12.99 -5.73
N LEU A 267 34.49 -11.75 -5.30
CA LEU A 267 33.63 -11.06 -4.33
C LEU A 267 32.21 -10.90 -4.90
N ILE A 268 31.20 -11.42 -4.20
CA ILE A 268 29.80 -11.26 -4.56
C ILE A 268 29.20 -10.11 -3.73
N LEU A 269 28.54 -9.19 -4.42
CA LEU A 269 27.76 -8.11 -3.83
C LEU A 269 26.29 -8.31 -4.17
N ILE A 270 25.40 -8.17 -3.18
CA ILE A 270 23.95 -8.22 -3.33
C ILE A 270 23.36 -6.92 -2.80
N ASP A 271 22.66 -6.18 -3.66
CA ASP A 271 21.95 -4.98 -3.30
C ASP A 271 20.45 -5.27 -3.12
N LEU A 272 19.96 -5.22 -1.89
CA LEU A 272 18.56 -5.40 -1.53
C LEU A 272 17.84 -4.08 -1.23
N ALA A 273 18.48 -2.94 -1.50
CA ALA A 273 17.93 -1.64 -1.15
C ALA A 273 17.27 -0.92 -2.34
N VAL A 274 16.23 -0.13 -2.03
CA VAL A 274 15.64 0.85 -2.95
C VAL A 274 15.43 2.16 -2.17
N PRO A 275 16.05 3.25 -2.64
CA PRO A 275 17.02 3.33 -3.75
C PRO A 275 18.26 2.48 -3.50
N ARG A 276 19.02 2.17 -4.57
CA ARG A 276 20.21 1.34 -4.50
C ARG A 276 21.19 1.81 -3.42
N ASP A 277 21.74 0.86 -2.71
CA ASP A 277 22.84 1.06 -1.76
C ASP A 277 24.22 0.97 -2.43
N ILE A 278 24.31 0.22 -3.55
CA ILE A 278 25.57 -0.04 -4.25
C ILE A 278 25.55 0.65 -5.60
N GLU A 279 26.57 1.46 -5.85
CA GLU A 279 26.73 2.14 -7.14
C GLU A 279 26.96 1.12 -8.25
N PRO A 280 26.22 1.17 -9.40
CA PRO A 280 26.32 0.19 -10.48
C PRO A 280 27.73 0.00 -11.06
N SER A 281 28.56 1.06 -11.01
CA SER A 281 29.95 1.03 -11.44
C SER A 281 30.81 0.06 -10.64
N VAL A 282 30.46 -0.24 -9.39
CA VAL A 282 31.15 -1.23 -8.54
C VAL A 282 31.16 -2.63 -9.17
N GLY A 283 30.08 -3.00 -9.89
CA GLY A 283 29.99 -4.25 -10.62
C GLY A 283 30.94 -4.36 -11.82
N LYS A 284 31.63 -3.29 -12.19
CA LYS A 284 32.66 -3.28 -13.26
C LYS A 284 34.08 -3.50 -12.74
N ILE A 285 34.24 -3.53 -11.42
CA ILE A 285 35.55 -3.79 -10.78
C ILE A 285 35.91 -5.27 -11.02
N GLN A 286 37.14 -5.51 -11.44
CA GLN A 286 37.62 -6.86 -11.70
C GLN A 286 37.54 -7.73 -10.45
N GLY A 287 36.96 -8.93 -10.54
CA GLY A 287 36.77 -9.85 -9.41
C GLY A 287 35.56 -9.52 -8.54
N VAL A 288 34.67 -8.58 -8.95
CA VAL A 288 33.45 -8.25 -8.27
C VAL A 288 32.24 -8.60 -9.12
N THR A 289 31.30 -9.35 -8.57
CA THR A 289 30.00 -9.64 -9.18
C THR A 289 28.91 -8.94 -8.39
N LEU A 290 28.15 -8.05 -9.03
CA LEU A 290 27.05 -7.32 -8.39
C LEU A 290 25.69 -7.86 -8.86
N TYR A 291 24.86 -8.29 -7.93
CA TYR A 291 23.47 -8.62 -8.13
C TYR A 291 22.57 -7.60 -7.41
N ASP A 292 21.41 -7.33 -7.97
CA ASP A 292 20.35 -6.58 -7.34
C ASP A 292 19.11 -7.45 -7.11
N MET A 293 18.07 -6.89 -6.50
CA MET A 293 16.81 -7.59 -6.21
C MET A 293 16.17 -8.20 -7.47
N ASP A 294 16.30 -7.53 -8.62
CA ASP A 294 15.69 -7.96 -9.87
C ASP A 294 16.40 -9.18 -10.48
N SER A 295 17.59 -9.50 -10.00
CA SER A 295 18.39 -10.66 -10.43
C SER A 295 17.86 -12.01 -9.91
N PHE A 296 16.93 -12.01 -8.94
CA PHE A 296 16.48 -13.20 -8.21
C PHE A 296 14.99 -13.52 -8.42
N ARG A 297 14.46 -13.31 -9.63
CA ARG A 297 13.04 -13.55 -9.93
C ARG A 297 12.74 -15.03 -10.11
N ILE A 298 11.62 -15.50 -9.53
CA ILE A 298 11.05 -16.83 -9.79
C ILE A 298 10.07 -16.70 -10.96
N GLU A 299 10.27 -17.42 -12.04
CA GLU A 299 9.43 -17.34 -13.25
C GLU A 299 8.22 -18.29 -13.23
N GLU A 300 8.20 -19.35 -12.40
CA GLU A 300 7.13 -20.36 -12.40
C GLU A 300 6.47 -20.50 -11.01
N VAL A 301 5.13 -20.49 -10.99
CA VAL A 301 4.31 -20.77 -9.80
C VAL A 301 4.13 -22.29 -9.67
N PRO A 302 4.56 -22.92 -8.56
CA PRO A 302 4.35 -24.37 -8.35
C PRO A 302 2.86 -24.75 -8.36
N ALA A 303 2.53 -25.93 -8.92
CA ALA A 303 1.15 -26.41 -9.04
C ALA A 303 0.43 -26.53 -7.67
N GLU A 304 1.16 -26.91 -6.61
CA GLU A 304 0.63 -26.97 -5.22
C GLU A 304 0.19 -25.61 -4.68
N LEU A 305 0.70 -24.52 -5.26
CA LEU A 305 0.33 -23.15 -4.87
C LEU A 305 -0.96 -22.70 -5.54
N GLN A 306 -1.40 -23.36 -6.61
CA GLN A 306 -2.55 -22.92 -7.41
C GLN A 306 -3.87 -23.05 -6.65
N GLU A 307 -4.08 -24.14 -5.90
CA GLU A 307 -5.28 -24.31 -5.06
C GLU A 307 -5.36 -23.22 -3.97
N ASN A 308 -4.22 -22.89 -3.37
CA ASN A 308 -4.13 -21.83 -2.37
C ASN A 308 -4.40 -20.46 -2.97
N LEU A 309 -3.96 -20.22 -4.20
CA LEU A 309 -4.26 -18.97 -4.93
C LEU A 309 -5.76 -18.83 -5.23
N GLU A 310 -6.43 -19.93 -5.60
CA GLU A 310 -7.88 -19.93 -5.83
C GLU A 310 -8.67 -19.68 -4.54
N ALA A 311 -8.29 -20.32 -3.43
CA ALA A 311 -8.89 -20.11 -2.13
C ALA A 311 -8.70 -18.66 -1.64
N ALA A 312 -7.51 -18.11 -1.78
CA ALA A 312 -7.24 -16.72 -1.46
C ALA A 312 -8.04 -15.75 -2.36
N GLY A 313 -8.16 -16.07 -3.65
CA GLY A 313 -8.97 -15.31 -4.60
C GLY A 313 -10.46 -15.29 -4.23
N ALA A 314 -11.00 -16.38 -3.66
CA ALA A 314 -12.38 -16.41 -3.17
C ALA A 314 -12.60 -15.45 -2.00
N ILE A 315 -11.68 -15.42 -1.03
CA ILE A 315 -11.73 -14.48 0.10
C ILE A 315 -11.61 -13.02 -0.38
N VAL A 316 -10.74 -12.77 -1.36
CA VAL A 316 -10.60 -11.44 -1.95
C VAL A 316 -11.93 -10.98 -2.56
N ARG A 317 -12.58 -11.81 -3.38
CA ARG A 317 -13.87 -11.47 -4.00
C ARG A 317 -14.95 -11.16 -2.96
N GLU A 318 -15.11 -12.02 -1.95
CA GLU A 318 -16.06 -11.80 -0.86
C GLU A 318 -15.84 -10.43 -0.18
N GLN A 319 -14.60 -10.10 0.15
CA GLN A 319 -14.28 -8.84 0.84
C GLN A 319 -14.39 -7.62 -0.10
N MET A 320 -14.18 -7.78 -1.38
CA MET A 320 -14.44 -6.73 -2.37
C MET A 320 -15.94 -6.45 -2.50
N ASP A 321 -16.77 -7.50 -2.55
CA ASP A 321 -18.23 -7.36 -2.60
C ASP A 321 -18.74 -6.61 -1.36
N GLU A 322 -18.24 -6.93 -0.18
CA GLU A 322 -18.55 -6.19 1.06
C GLU A 322 -18.13 -4.71 0.97
N PHE A 323 -16.96 -4.41 0.39
CA PHE A 323 -16.50 -3.04 0.21
C PHE A 323 -17.41 -2.26 -0.74
N PHE A 324 -17.79 -2.83 -1.89
CA PHE A 324 -18.69 -2.16 -2.83
C PHE A 324 -20.09 -1.97 -2.27
N GLN A 325 -20.61 -2.94 -1.52
CA GLN A 325 -21.88 -2.77 -0.79
C GLN A 325 -21.82 -1.61 0.21
N TRP A 326 -20.69 -1.48 0.92
CA TRP A 326 -20.47 -0.35 1.82
C TRP A 326 -20.37 0.97 1.06
N LEU A 327 -19.65 1.00 -0.05
CA LEU A 327 -19.44 2.21 -0.88
C LEU A 327 -20.77 2.72 -1.45
N ASP A 328 -21.57 1.83 -2.02
CA ASP A 328 -22.90 2.14 -2.55
C ASP A 328 -23.85 2.62 -1.44
N GLY A 329 -23.80 1.96 -0.26
CA GLY A 329 -24.60 2.35 0.89
C GLY A 329 -24.23 3.73 1.46
N ARG A 330 -22.96 4.13 1.35
CA ARG A 330 -22.49 5.43 1.81
C ARG A 330 -23.12 6.58 1.03
N ASP A 331 -23.20 6.46 -0.29
CA ASP A 331 -23.75 7.52 -1.15
C ASP A 331 -25.28 7.55 -1.10
N LEU A 332 -25.91 6.44 -0.71
CA LEU A 332 -27.36 6.34 -0.55
C LEU A 332 -27.89 7.03 0.72
N ILE A 333 -27.12 7.01 1.82
CA ILE A 333 -27.58 7.57 3.09
C ILE A 333 -27.91 9.07 2.99
N PRO A 334 -27.04 9.93 2.44
CA PRO A 334 -27.37 11.34 2.21
C PRO A 334 -28.60 11.51 1.32
N ARG A 335 -28.68 10.80 0.21
CA ARG A 335 -29.81 10.86 -0.73
C ARG A 335 -31.14 10.48 -0.05
N ILE A 336 -31.14 9.41 0.75
CA ILE A 336 -32.32 9.03 1.54
C ILE A 336 -32.68 10.11 2.56
N GLN A 337 -31.69 10.76 3.17
CA GLN A 337 -31.94 11.83 4.11
C GLN A 337 -32.53 13.06 3.42
N ASP A 338 -32.04 13.43 2.23
CA ASP A 338 -32.58 14.53 1.43
C ASP A 338 -34.03 14.27 1.03
N ILE A 339 -34.34 13.08 0.51
CA ILE A 339 -35.71 12.66 0.20
C ILE A 339 -36.63 12.77 1.43
N LYS A 340 -36.15 12.32 2.57
CA LYS A 340 -36.90 12.39 3.82
C LYS A 340 -37.16 13.83 4.23
N ASP A 341 -36.15 14.69 4.18
CA ASP A 341 -36.25 16.08 4.58
C ASP A 341 -37.19 16.86 3.65
N GLU A 342 -37.15 16.60 2.34
CA GLU A 342 -38.10 17.14 1.36
C GLU A 342 -39.54 16.65 1.60
N ALA A 343 -39.73 15.35 1.87
CA ALA A 343 -41.04 14.81 2.17
C ALA A 343 -41.65 15.41 3.44
N VAL A 344 -40.85 15.62 4.49
CA VAL A 344 -41.28 16.27 5.72
C VAL A 344 -41.59 17.73 5.47
N ASN A 345 -40.80 18.43 4.67
CA ASN A 345 -41.02 19.83 4.31
C ASN A 345 -42.33 20.01 3.51
N ASP A 346 -42.60 19.17 2.50
CA ASP A 346 -43.88 19.21 1.75
C ASP A 346 -45.08 18.99 2.68
N LEU A 347 -44.98 18.02 3.60
CA LEU A 347 -46.02 17.79 4.60
C LEU A 347 -46.25 19.02 5.48
N ASN A 348 -45.18 19.66 5.95
CA ASN A 348 -45.27 20.86 6.76
C ASN A 348 -45.91 22.04 6.04
N LEU A 349 -45.60 22.25 4.76
CA LEU A 349 -46.25 23.27 3.92
C LEU A 349 -47.77 23.07 3.81
N ARG A 350 -48.21 21.79 3.71
CA ARG A 350 -49.64 21.44 3.66
C ARG A 350 -50.32 21.68 5.00
N ILE A 351 -49.72 21.27 6.10
CA ILE A 351 -50.23 21.42 7.46
C ILE A 351 -50.24 22.89 7.89
N ALA A 352 -49.24 23.66 7.52
CA ALA A 352 -49.17 25.10 7.86
C ALA A 352 -50.41 25.89 7.42
N LYS A 353 -51.03 25.51 6.28
CA LYS A 353 -52.29 26.12 5.81
C LYS A 353 -53.48 25.84 6.74
N ILE A 354 -53.48 24.66 7.39
CA ILE A 354 -54.50 24.27 8.35
C ILE A 354 -54.25 24.93 9.70
N LEU A 355 -53.02 24.91 10.18
CA LEU A 355 -52.62 25.47 11.47
C LEU A 355 -52.86 27.00 11.54
N LYS A 356 -52.72 27.74 10.42
CA LYS A 356 -53.04 29.16 10.35
C LYS A 356 -54.52 29.47 10.61
N LYS A 357 -55.43 28.48 10.39
CA LYS A 357 -56.86 28.63 10.56
C LYS A 357 -57.36 28.05 11.89
N THR A 358 -56.48 27.36 12.64
CA THR A 358 -56.86 26.71 13.89
C THR A 358 -56.41 27.58 15.08
N PRO A 359 -57.32 28.03 15.95
CA PRO A 359 -56.95 28.72 17.17
C PRO A 359 -56.14 27.80 18.08
N MET A 360 -54.89 28.16 18.35
CA MET A 360 -53.96 27.34 19.13
C MET A 360 -52.90 28.27 19.73
N GLU A 361 -52.40 27.96 20.93
CA GLU A 361 -51.28 28.65 21.54
C GLU A 361 -49.97 28.32 20.77
N GLU A 362 -49.01 29.26 20.82
CA GLU A 362 -47.78 29.10 20.00
C GLU A 362 -46.94 27.89 20.42
N ASP A 363 -46.86 27.59 21.72
CA ASP A 363 -46.14 26.42 22.25
C ASP A 363 -46.78 25.10 21.79
N ASP A 364 -48.15 25.05 21.79
CA ASP A 364 -48.86 23.86 21.28
C ASP A 364 -48.67 23.68 19.79
N ARG A 365 -48.59 24.80 19.04
CA ARG A 365 -48.32 24.78 17.61
C ARG A 365 -46.94 24.22 17.29
N GLN A 366 -45.90 24.66 18.01
CA GLN A 366 -44.53 24.15 17.84
C GLN A 366 -44.42 22.68 18.22
N ASN A 367 -45.05 22.26 19.32
CA ASN A 367 -45.09 20.88 19.74
C ASN A 367 -45.78 19.98 18.70
N LEU A 368 -46.87 20.47 18.08
CA LEU A 368 -47.58 19.72 17.05
C LEU A 368 -46.74 19.60 15.77
N VAL A 369 -46.08 20.66 15.31
CA VAL A 369 -45.16 20.60 14.17
C VAL A 369 -44.04 19.61 14.43
N HIS A 370 -43.37 19.66 15.58
CA HIS A 370 -42.33 18.74 15.94
C HIS A 370 -42.81 17.29 16.01
N ALA A 371 -44.00 17.07 16.53
CA ALA A 371 -44.60 15.72 16.56
C ALA A 371 -44.87 15.16 15.14
N VAL A 372 -45.36 16.07 14.25
CA VAL A 372 -45.59 15.70 12.84
C VAL A 372 -44.29 15.40 12.12
N ASP A 373 -43.25 16.22 12.27
CA ASP A 373 -41.91 16.00 11.68
C ASP A 373 -41.35 14.64 12.10
N THR A 374 -41.41 14.36 13.41
CA THR A 374 -40.96 13.10 13.95
C THR A 374 -41.73 11.89 13.38
N ALA A 375 -43.05 12.01 13.31
CA ALA A 375 -43.91 10.94 12.78
C ALA A 375 -43.71 10.72 11.30
N ALA A 376 -43.66 11.80 10.52
CA ALA A 376 -43.41 11.76 9.07
C ALA A 376 -42.05 11.15 8.74
N GLY A 377 -41.00 11.61 9.40
CA GLY A 377 -39.66 11.06 9.23
C GLY A 377 -39.57 9.55 9.54
N LYS A 378 -40.29 9.08 10.60
CA LYS A 378 -40.37 7.65 10.90
C LYS A 378 -41.10 6.85 9.82
N VAL A 379 -42.17 7.42 9.25
CA VAL A 379 -42.94 6.75 8.17
C VAL A 379 -42.10 6.66 6.90
N VAL A 380 -41.45 7.76 6.49
CA VAL A 380 -40.56 7.76 5.29
C VAL A 380 -39.42 6.77 5.46
N ASN A 381 -38.74 6.81 6.61
CA ASN A 381 -37.67 5.84 6.90
C ASN A 381 -38.18 4.38 6.83
N LYS A 382 -39.34 4.09 7.43
CA LYS A 382 -39.92 2.73 7.39
C LYS A 382 -40.22 2.27 5.97
N LEU A 383 -40.69 3.15 5.10
CA LEU A 383 -40.96 2.85 3.69
C LEU A 383 -39.68 2.60 2.91
N ILE A 384 -38.70 3.51 3.02
CA ILE A 384 -37.44 3.42 2.25
C ILE A 384 -36.62 2.20 2.72
N PHE A 385 -36.45 1.99 4.03
CA PHE A 385 -35.72 0.82 4.51
C PHE A 385 -36.48 -0.48 4.26
N GLY A 386 -37.81 -0.47 4.29
CA GLY A 386 -38.61 -1.62 3.88
C GLY A 386 -38.44 -2.00 2.41
N LEU A 387 -38.31 -1.01 1.52
CA LEU A 387 -37.97 -1.25 0.11
C LEU A 387 -36.57 -1.81 -0.03
N ARG A 388 -35.58 -1.25 0.67
CA ARG A 388 -34.19 -1.76 0.68
C ARG A 388 -34.12 -3.23 1.08
N ASP A 389 -34.85 -3.61 2.12
CA ASP A 389 -34.82 -4.98 2.67
C ASP A 389 -35.62 -5.98 1.80
N SER A 390 -36.49 -5.50 0.88
CA SER A 390 -37.38 -6.32 0.07
C SER A 390 -36.98 -6.42 -1.40
N LEU A 391 -36.12 -5.52 -1.89
CA LEU A 391 -35.70 -5.43 -3.28
C LEU A 391 -34.23 -5.80 -3.43
N ASN A 392 -33.83 -6.20 -4.65
CA ASN A 392 -32.41 -6.23 -4.97
C ASN A 392 -31.83 -4.80 -5.07
N GLN A 393 -30.53 -4.70 -4.99
CA GLN A 393 -29.82 -3.40 -4.92
C GLN A 393 -30.09 -2.52 -6.15
N GLU A 394 -30.09 -3.08 -7.35
CA GLU A 394 -30.28 -2.34 -8.61
C GLU A 394 -31.69 -1.68 -8.64
N ILE A 395 -32.72 -2.46 -8.35
CA ILE A 395 -34.10 -1.96 -8.29
C ILE A 395 -34.26 -0.92 -7.16
N PHE A 396 -33.59 -1.14 -6.02
CA PHE A 396 -33.64 -0.18 -4.92
C PHE A 396 -33.01 1.17 -5.31
N LEU A 397 -31.88 1.17 -6.01
CA LEU A 397 -31.24 2.38 -6.54
C LEU A 397 -32.13 3.12 -7.52
N GLU A 398 -32.82 2.40 -8.41
CA GLU A 398 -33.81 2.98 -9.32
C GLU A 398 -35.00 3.61 -8.56
N CYS A 399 -35.47 2.97 -7.49
CA CYS A 399 -36.52 3.52 -6.62
C CYS A 399 -36.07 4.83 -5.95
N VAL A 400 -34.84 4.87 -5.41
CA VAL A 400 -34.29 6.08 -4.79
C VAL A 400 -34.19 7.21 -5.81
N ALA A 401 -33.64 6.94 -7.00
CA ALA A 401 -33.54 7.91 -8.09
C ALA A 401 -34.92 8.41 -8.56
N GLY A 402 -35.93 7.53 -8.54
CA GLY A 402 -37.31 7.91 -8.83
C GLY A 402 -37.92 8.82 -7.77
N LEU A 403 -37.63 8.57 -6.48
CA LEU A 403 -38.07 9.40 -5.37
C LEU A 403 -37.46 10.80 -5.40
N GLU A 404 -36.17 10.91 -5.73
CA GLU A 404 -35.48 12.21 -5.88
C GLU A 404 -36.18 13.10 -6.91
N LYS A 405 -36.50 12.55 -8.08
CA LYS A 405 -37.18 13.27 -9.16
C LYS A 405 -38.57 13.81 -8.79
N ILE A 406 -39.25 13.22 -7.79
CA ILE A 406 -40.55 13.72 -7.32
C ILE A 406 -40.42 15.09 -6.64
N TYR A 407 -39.26 15.39 -6.09
CA TYR A 407 -39.01 16.64 -5.34
C TYR A 407 -38.13 17.64 -6.11
N GLU A 408 -37.57 17.26 -7.28
CA GLU A 408 -36.83 18.19 -8.15
C GLU A 408 -37.75 19.09 -9.01
N GLU A 409 -39.07 18.77 -9.12
CA GLU A 409 -40.11 19.57 -9.79
C GLU A 409 -40.81 20.51 -8.78
#